data_cd6a7ac57d15dbbcb6a0896af576c8cf
#
_entry.id   cd6a7ac57d15dbbcb6a0896af576c8cf
#
_cell.length_a   1.000
_cell.length_b   1.000
_cell.length_c   1.000
_cell.angle_alpha   90.00
_cell.angle_beta   90.00
_cell.angle_gamma   90.00
#
_symmetry.space_group_name_H-M   'P 1'
#
loop_
_entity.id
_entity.type
_entity.pdbx_description
1 polymer ?
#
loop_
_entity_poly.entity_id
_entity_poly.type
_entity_poly.pdbx_seq_one_letter_code
_entity_poly.pdbx_strand_id
1 'polypeptide(L)'
;MGSSFLITLREGLEASLIISILLTYLAKTNRQTESRVVWFGTFVAIAVCAVVGTLVYIFVNGLNGKVEQAVEGVIAVAAMLVLTQMIFWMRANARNLSTELRSKVDGSSKTVLFTIAFVAVFREGLETALFLLGAKTETASGSSVVIGGLIGLVVSAALGLVVFKAGSRINLKAFFNVTAILLLLFAAGLAGKAVHELRELIGWETGLLITPAWTITSGAWSASGGTFYDFMKGLFGWHASPERLRVGAYFVYLIPVLISYFKSSKDEKQLVS
;
A
#
# COMPACT_ATOMS: atom_id res chain seq x y z
N MET A 1 8.91 8.22 5.56
CA MET A 1 8.37 9.07 4.47
C MET A 1 8.20 8.33 3.14
N GLY A 2 9.22 7.64 2.60
CA GLY A 2 9.15 7.04 1.25
C GLY A 2 8.06 6.00 1.07
N SER A 3 7.97 5.03 1.96
CA SER A 3 6.93 3.98 1.91
C SER A 3 5.51 4.55 2.02
N SER A 4 5.27 5.41 3.00
CA SER A 4 3.96 6.04 3.20
C SER A 4 3.55 6.90 2.01
N PHE A 5 4.48 7.64 1.40
CA PHE A 5 4.24 8.37 0.17
C PHE A 5 3.84 7.43 -0.99
N LEU A 6 4.61 6.37 -1.23
CA LEU A 6 4.32 5.43 -2.32
C LEU A 6 3.00 4.66 -2.12
N ILE A 7 2.72 4.25 -0.89
CA ILE A 7 1.46 3.59 -0.53
C ILE A 7 0.28 4.52 -0.85
N THR A 8 0.25 5.70 -0.25
CA THR A 8 -0.88 6.63 -0.43
C THR A 8 -0.98 7.19 -1.84
N LEU A 9 0.15 7.37 -2.55
CA LEU A 9 0.16 7.73 -3.96
C LEU A 9 -0.54 6.65 -4.80
N ARG A 10 -0.22 5.39 -4.55
CA ARG A 10 -0.78 4.27 -5.31
C ARG A 10 -2.25 4.06 -5.00
N GLU A 11 -2.62 3.89 -3.73
CA GLU A 11 -4.02 3.65 -3.32
C GLU A 11 -4.91 4.86 -3.68
N GLY A 12 -4.41 6.06 -3.48
CA GLY A 12 -5.11 7.27 -3.90
C GLY A 12 -5.30 7.38 -5.41
N LEU A 13 -4.34 6.90 -6.23
CA LEU A 13 -4.52 6.82 -7.68
C LEU A 13 -5.55 5.76 -8.06
N GLU A 14 -5.58 4.59 -7.42
CA GLU A 14 -6.59 3.56 -7.66
C GLU A 14 -7.99 4.08 -7.36
N ALA A 15 -8.19 4.68 -6.19
CA ALA A 15 -9.44 5.34 -5.84
C ALA A 15 -9.82 6.44 -6.85
N SER A 16 -8.88 7.30 -7.23
CA SER A 16 -9.10 8.39 -8.19
C SER A 16 -9.49 7.88 -9.58
N LEU A 17 -8.89 6.77 -10.03
CA LEU A 17 -9.23 6.16 -11.32
C LEU A 17 -10.66 5.60 -11.30
N ILE A 18 -11.07 4.91 -10.24
CA ILE A 18 -12.43 4.38 -10.11
C ILE A 18 -13.44 5.54 -10.16
N ILE A 19 -13.24 6.57 -9.35
CA ILE A 19 -14.12 7.76 -9.32
C ILE A 19 -14.13 8.47 -10.68
N SER A 20 -12.97 8.61 -11.33
CA SER A 20 -12.87 9.23 -12.66
C SER A 20 -13.65 8.45 -13.72
N ILE A 21 -13.61 7.10 -13.69
CA ILE A 21 -14.39 6.25 -14.61
C ILE A 21 -15.88 6.44 -14.37
N LEU A 22 -16.33 6.45 -13.10
CA LEU A 22 -17.74 6.66 -12.74
C LEU A 22 -18.23 8.04 -13.22
N LEU A 23 -17.50 9.11 -12.91
CA LEU A 23 -17.88 10.47 -13.30
C LEU A 23 -17.89 10.65 -14.82
N THR A 24 -16.89 10.09 -15.52
CA THR A 24 -16.82 10.15 -16.99
C THR A 24 -17.99 9.39 -17.63
N TYR A 25 -18.35 8.23 -17.08
CA TYR A 25 -19.49 7.47 -17.56
C TYR A 25 -20.81 8.23 -17.37
N LEU A 26 -21.04 8.80 -16.18
CA LEU A 26 -22.24 9.62 -15.90
C LEU A 26 -22.31 10.85 -16.82
N ALA A 27 -21.18 11.46 -17.14
CA ALA A 27 -21.13 12.58 -18.09
C ALA A 27 -21.53 12.15 -19.50
N LYS A 28 -21.09 10.98 -19.96
CA LYS A 28 -21.41 10.44 -21.31
C LYS A 28 -22.87 9.96 -21.45
N THR A 29 -23.50 9.56 -20.35
CA THR A 29 -24.89 9.07 -20.32
C THR A 29 -25.89 10.17 -19.96
N ASN A 30 -25.49 11.45 -19.96
CA ASN A 30 -26.32 12.60 -19.56
C ASN A 30 -26.89 12.52 -18.13
N ARG A 31 -26.21 11.76 -17.23
CA ARG A 31 -26.58 11.62 -15.82
C ARG A 31 -25.70 12.45 -14.89
N GLN A 32 -25.20 13.59 -15.33
CA GLN A 32 -24.27 14.44 -14.57
C GLN A 32 -24.80 14.89 -13.21
N THR A 33 -26.13 15.03 -13.05
CA THR A 33 -26.76 15.38 -11.77
C THR A 33 -26.49 14.35 -10.67
N GLU A 34 -26.21 13.10 -11.04
CA GLU A 34 -25.94 12.01 -10.11
C GLU A 34 -24.47 11.97 -9.65
N SER A 35 -23.60 12.78 -10.24
CA SER A 35 -22.20 12.93 -9.79
C SER A 35 -22.10 13.35 -8.32
N ARG A 36 -23.10 14.10 -7.81
CA ARG A 36 -23.17 14.47 -6.38
C ARG A 36 -23.29 13.24 -5.48
N VAL A 37 -23.97 12.18 -5.91
CA VAL A 37 -24.12 10.94 -5.15
C VAL A 37 -22.79 10.18 -5.08
N VAL A 38 -22.03 10.15 -6.19
CA VAL A 38 -20.68 9.55 -6.24
C VAL A 38 -19.74 10.28 -5.28
N TRP A 39 -19.74 11.64 -5.34
CA TRP A 39 -18.92 12.43 -4.42
C TRP A 39 -19.33 12.26 -2.96
N PHE A 40 -20.64 12.18 -2.67
CA PHE A 40 -21.12 11.95 -1.32
C PHE A 40 -20.64 10.58 -0.79
N GLY A 41 -20.75 9.50 -1.59
CA GLY A 41 -20.22 8.18 -1.24
C GLY A 41 -18.71 8.21 -0.99
N THR A 42 -17.96 8.92 -1.83
CA THR A 42 -16.51 9.12 -1.69
C THR A 42 -16.15 9.80 -0.37
N PHE A 43 -16.78 10.94 -0.05
CA PHE A 43 -16.47 11.68 1.18
C PHE A 43 -16.88 10.92 2.44
N VAL A 44 -18.01 10.22 2.42
CA VAL A 44 -18.42 9.36 3.54
C VAL A 44 -17.40 8.23 3.75
N ALA A 45 -16.92 7.58 2.67
CA ALA A 45 -15.90 6.56 2.77
C ALA A 45 -14.59 7.11 3.38
N ILE A 46 -14.12 8.27 2.91
CA ILE A 46 -12.91 8.92 3.45
C ILE A 46 -13.10 9.25 4.95
N ALA A 47 -14.24 9.80 5.33
CA ALA A 47 -14.52 10.14 6.73
C ALA A 47 -14.52 8.87 7.62
N VAL A 48 -15.18 7.79 7.18
CA VAL A 48 -15.19 6.52 7.91
C VAL A 48 -13.79 5.93 8.02
N CYS A 49 -13.01 5.92 6.94
CA CYS A 49 -11.61 5.44 6.96
C CYS A 49 -10.73 6.27 7.90
N ALA A 50 -10.90 7.59 7.92
CA ALA A 50 -10.15 8.47 8.80
C ALA A 50 -10.47 8.18 10.28
N VAL A 51 -11.76 7.97 10.61
CA VAL A 51 -12.18 7.61 11.97
C VAL A 51 -11.63 6.24 12.36
N VAL A 52 -11.85 5.21 11.52
CA VAL A 52 -11.38 3.84 11.80
C VAL A 52 -9.85 3.81 11.92
N GLY A 53 -9.13 4.42 10.96
CA GLY A 53 -7.67 4.47 10.98
C GLY A 53 -7.12 5.18 12.22
N THR A 54 -7.75 6.29 12.65
CA THR A 54 -7.36 7.00 13.86
C THR A 54 -7.61 6.16 15.12
N LEU A 55 -8.75 5.48 15.22
CA LEU A 55 -9.07 4.60 16.35
C LEU A 55 -8.07 3.45 16.46
N VAL A 56 -7.77 2.78 15.34
CA VAL A 56 -6.77 1.69 15.30
C VAL A 56 -5.38 2.22 15.68
N TYR A 57 -5.00 3.39 15.16
CA TYR A 57 -3.72 4.02 15.49
C TYR A 57 -3.58 4.33 16.98
N ILE A 58 -4.62 4.89 17.61
CA ILE A 58 -4.64 5.17 19.06
C ILE A 58 -4.56 3.86 19.84
N PHE A 59 -5.33 2.85 19.44
CA PHE A 59 -5.34 1.54 20.08
C PHE A 59 -3.95 0.89 20.06
N VAL A 60 -3.32 0.82 18.88
CA VAL A 60 -2.00 0.21 18.71
C VAL A 60 -0.91 0.97 19.48
N ASN A 61 -1.00 2.31 19.54
CA ASN A 61 -0.03 3.11 20.32
C ASN A 61 -0.19 2.99 21.84
N GLY A 62 -1.33 2.53 22.32
CA GLY A 62 -1.56 2.27 23.75
C GLY A 62 -1.07 0.91 24.22
N LEU A 63 -0.60 0.04 23.31
CA LEU A 63 -0.10 -1.28 23.65
C LEU A 63 1.34 -1.22 24.14
N ASN A 64 1.73 -2.17 25.00
CA ASN A 64 3.08 -2.26 25.55
C ASN A 64 3.52 -3.72 25.68
N GLY A 65 4.83 -3.95 25.61
CA GLY A 65 5.47 -5.23 25.87
C GLY A 65 5.07 -6.32 24.87
N LYS A 66 4.82 -7.54 25.34
CA LYS A 66 4.51 -8.69 24.47
C LYS A 66 3.26 -8.53 23.59
N VAL A 67 2.27 -7.76 24.08
CA VAL A 67 1.05 -7.52 23.30
C VAL A 67 1.34 -6.58 22.12
N GLU A 68 2.17 -5.58 22.33
CA GLU A 68 2.65 -4.68 21.26
C GLU A 68 3.37 -5.47 20.18
N GLN A 69 4.36 -6.28 20.55
CA GLN A 69 5.12 -7.14 19.63
C GLN A 69 4.22 -8.10 18.84
N ALA A 70 3.26 -8.75 19.53
CA ALA A 70 2.32 -9.65 18.87
C ALA A 70 1.45 -8.91 17.83
N VAL A 71 0.93 -7.74 18.19
CA VAL A 71 0.08 -6.92 17.31
C VAL A 71 0.89 -6.35 16.14
N GLU A 72 2.10 -5.84 16.38
CA GLU A 72 2.99 -5.35 15.31
C GLU A 72 3.37 -6.48 14.34
N GLY A 73 3.68 -7.67 14.85
CA GLY A 73 3.95 -8.85 14.03
C GLY A 73 2.75 -9.25 13.17
N VAL A 74 1.54 -9.27 13.75
CA VAL A 74 0.30 -9.56 13.01
C VAL A 74 0.02 -8.51 11.94
N ILE A 75 0.18 -7.21 12.26
CA ILE A 75 0.01 -6.12 11.29
C ILE A 75 1.02 -6.27 10.15
N ALA A 76 2.29 -6.57 10.44
CA ALA A 76 3.31 -6.76 9.42
C ALA A 76 2.99 -7.93 8.47
N VAL A 77 2.56 -9.08 9.02
CA VAL A 77 2.12 -10.24 8.21
C VAL A 77 0.89 -9.91 7.39
N ALA A 78 -0.13 -9.31 7.99
CA ALA A 78 -1.36 -8.95 7.28
C ALA A 78 -1.07 -7.97 6.14
N ALA A 79 -0.30 -6.90 6.40
CA ALA A 79 0.08 -5.93 5.39
C ALA A 79 0.89 -6.56 4.26
N MET A 80 1.86 -7.43 4.56
CA MET A 80 2.65 -8.18 3.57
C MET A 80 1.76 -9.04 2.66
N LEU A 81 0.81 -9.80 3.25
CA LEU A 81 -0.08 -10.67 2.50
C LEU A 81 -1.05 -9.88 1.62
N VAL A 82 -1.69 -8.83 2.17
CA VAL A 82 -2.64 -7.99 1.44
C VAL A 82 -1.94 -7.26 0.29
N LEU A 83 -0.75 -6.67 0.51
CA LEU A 83 0.06 -6.05 -0.53
C LEU A 83 0.39 -7.03 -1.66
N THR A 84 0.83 -8.22 -1.30
CA THR A 84 1.19 -9.25 -2.28
C THR A 84 -0.02 -9.64 -3.12
N GLN A 85 -1.14 -9.98 -2.46
CA GLN A 85 -2.38 -10.35 -3.14
C GLN A 85 -2.88 -9.22 -4.06
N MET A 86 -2.88 -7.98 -3.57
CA MET A 86 -3.35 -6.82 -4.31
C MET A 86 -2.51 -6.57 -5.57
N ILE A 87 -1.17 -6.66 -5.48
CA ILE A 87 -0.27 -6.47 -6.64
C ILE A 87 -0.56 -7.50 -7.72
N PHE A 88 -0.72 -8.78 -7.37
CA PHE A 88 -1.04 -9.83 -8.33
C PHE A 88 -2.46 -9.70 -8.89
N TRP A 89 -3.44 -9.35 -8.03
CA TRP A 89 -4.82 -9.16 -8.46
C TRP A 89 -4.96 -7.99 -9.43
N MET A 90 -4.36 -6.84 -9.12
CA MET A 90 -4.38 -5.66 -9.99
C MET A 90 -3.77 -5.96 -11.36
N ARG A 91 -2.67 -6.70 -11.36
CA ARG A 91 -2.04 -7.09 -12.62
C ARG A 91 -2.96 -7.93 -13.49
N ALA A 92 -3.67 -8.90 -12.90
CA ALA A 92 -4.59 -9.77 -13.63
C ALA A 92 -5.85 -9.04 -14.11
N ASN A 93 -6.34 -8.04 -13.36
CA ASN A 93 -7.69 -7.48 -13.57
C ASN A 93 -7.70 -6.03 -14.09
N ALA A 94 -6.55 -5.33 -14.12
CA ALA A 94 -6.48 -3.91 -14.47
C ALA A 94 -7.13 -3.57 -15.83
N ARG A 95 -7.09 -4.47 -16.81
CA ARG A 95 -7.65 -4.24 -18.14
C ARG A 95 -9.18 -4.28 -18.17
N ASN A 96 -9.79 -5.10 -17.32
CA ASN A 96 -11.24 -5.34 -17.32
C ASN A 96 -11.99 -4.41 -16.36
N LEU A 97 -11.27 -3.76 -15.43
CA LEU A 97 -11.87 -2.93 -14.38
C LEU A 97 -12.81 -1.85 -14.93
N SER A 98 -12.40 -1.16 -16.00
CA SER A 98 -13.23 -0.09 -16.58
C SER A 98 -14.51 -0.62 -17.23
N THR A 99 -14.45 -1.78 -17.88
CA THR A 99 -15.61 -2.41 -18.53
C THR A 99 -16.57 -2.95 -17.48
N GLU A 100 -16.07 -3.62 -16.46
CA GLU A 100 -16.86 -4.15 -15.34
C GLU A 100 -17.55 -3.03 -14.55
N LEU A 101 -16.85 -1.94 -14.24
CA LEU A 101 -17.47 -0.79 -13.58
C LEU A 101 -18.58 -0.17 -14.40
N ARG A 102 -18.36 0.01 -15.72
CA ARG A 102 -19.40 0.57 -16.61
C ARG A 102 -20.65 -0.31 -16.66
N SER A 103 -20.50 -1.62 -16.76
CA SER A 103 -21.64 -2.56 -16.78
C SER A 103 -22.44 -2.53 -15.47
N LYS A 104 -21.79 -2.32 -14.33
CA LYS A 104 -22.47 -2.20 -13.01
C LYS A 104 -23.21 -0.86 -12.84
N VAL A 105 -22.77 0.18 -13.55
CA VAL A 105 -23.36 1.54 -13.46
C VAL A 105 -24.49 1.73 -14.47
N ASP A 106 -24.50 0.96 -15.56
CA ASP A 106 -25.52 1.07 -16.60
C ASP A 106 -26.91 0.76 -16.04
N GLY A 107 -27.85 1.71 -16.18
CA GLY A 107 -29.20 1.58 -15.64
C GLY A 107 -29.31 1.58 -14.11
N SER A 108 -28.21 1.74 -13.36
CA SER A 108 -28.21 1.64 -11.91
C SER A 108 -28.93 2.82 -11.22
N SER A 109 -29.49 2.53 -10.03
CA SER A 109 -30.10 3.54 -9.15
C SER A 109 -29.06 4.41 -8.46
N LYS A 110 -29.48 5.54 -7.89
CA LYS A 110 -28.60 6.42 -7.10
C LYS A 110 -27.97 5.70 -5.91
N THR A 111 -28.71 4.78 -5.28
CA THR A 111 -28.19 3.97 -4.15
C THR A 111 -27.04 3.07 -4.60
N VAL A 112 -27.15 2.44 -5.77
CA VAL A 112 -26.09 1.59 -6.32
C VAL A 112 -24.85 2.43 -6.65
N LEU A 113 -25.02 3.63 -7.23
CA LEU A 113 -23.90 4.56 -7.49
C LEU A 113 -23.18 4.98 -6.21
N PHE A 114 -23.93 5.31 -5.15
CA PHE A 114 -23.37 5.60 -3.83
C PHE A 114 -22.58 4.40 -3.31
N THR A 115 -23.18 3.20 -3.33
CA THR A 115 -22.57 1.98 -2.80
C THR A 115 -21.28 1.64 -3.55
N ILE A 116 -21.25 1.74 -4.88
CA ILE A 116 -20.05 1.47 -5.68
C ILE A 116 -18.94 2.45 -5.31
N ALA A 117 -19.23 3.76 -5.26
CA ALA A 117 -18.25 4.77 -4.91
C ALA A 117 -17.76 4.60 -3.46
N PHE A 118 -18.68 4.37 -2.52
CA PHE A 118 -18.36 4.16 -1.11
C PHE A 118 -17.47 2.93 -0.92
N VAL A 119 -17.89 1.75 -1.41
CA VAL A 119 -17.17 0.49 -1.21
C VAL A 119 -15.78 0.53 -1.86
N ALA A 120 -15.68 1.11 -3.06
CA ALA A 120 -14.39 1.22 -3.73
C ALA A 120 -13.42 2.09 -2.92
N VAL A 121 -13.82 3.31 -2.54
CA VAL A 121 -12.94 4.22 -1.78
C VAL A 121 -12.68 3.72 -0.35
N PHE A 122 -13.67 3.10 0.28
CA PHE A 122 -13.54 2.52 1.61
C PHE A 122 -12.52 1.38 1.63
N ARG A 123 -12.53 0.52 0.61
CA ARG A 123 -11.54 -0.54 0.45
C ARG A 123 -10.13 0.01 0.35
N GLU A 124 -9.89 0.96 -0.57
CA GLU A 124 -8.57 1.57 -0.75
C GLU A 124 -8.12 2.33 0.52
N GLY A 125 -9.07 2.94 1.23
CA GLY A 125 -8.79 3.61 2.49
C GLY A 125 -8.41 2.66 3.63
N LEU A 126 -9.04 1.48 3.73
CA LEU A 126 -8.66 0.44 4.70
C LEU A 126 -7.29 -0.17 4.37
N GLU A 127 -7.03 -0.45 3.08
CA GLU A 127 -5.71 -0.92 2.65
C GLU A 127 -4.63 0.12 2.97
N THR A 128 -4.88 1.40 2.69
CA THR A 128 -3.99 2.52 3.08
C THR A 128 -3.72 2.53 4.58
N ALA A 129 -4.76 2.43 5.42
CA ALA A 129 -4.61 2.44 6.88
C ALA A 129 -3.75 1.27 7.37
N LEU A 130 -3.99 0.05 6.86
CA LEU A 130 -3.20 -1.14 7.20
C LEU A 130 -1.73 -0.98 6.81
N PHE A 131 -1.47 -0.47 5.59
CA PHE A 131 -0.10 -0.32 5.10
C PHE A 131 0.65 0.82 5.80
N LEU A 132 -0.04 1.91 6.17
CA LEU A 132 0.55 2.98 6.96
C LEU A 132 0.89 2.52 8.39
N LEU A 133 0.06 1.66 8.98
CA LEU A 133 0.39 1.01 10.25
C LEU A 133 1.63 0.13 10.10
N GLY A 134 1.71 -0.70 9.04
CA GLY A 134 2.90 -1.49 8.74
C GLY A 134 4.14 -0.60 8.50
N ALA A 135 4.01 0.51 7.78
CA ALA A 135 5.10 1.46 7.57
C ALA A 135 5.54 2.14 8.88
N LYS A 136 4.61 2.39 9.82
CA LYS A 136 4.92 2.95 11.14
C LYS A 136 5.78 2.00 11.96
N THR A 137 5.49 0.70 11.95
CA THR A 137 6.27 -0.28 12.72
C THR A 137 7.74 -0.36 12.25
N GLU A 138 8.01 0.00 10.99
CA GLU A 138 9.37 0.05 10.41
C GLU A 138 10.08 1.38 10.66
N THR A 139 9.38 2.49 10.93
CA THR A 139 9.97 3.83 11.06
C THR A 139 9.86 4.37 12.49
N ALA A 140 10.95 4.90 13.02
CA ALA A 140 10.99 5.47 14.37
C ALA A 140 10.14 6.76 14.52
N SER A 141 9.78 7.44 13.42
CA SER A 141 9.07 8.73 13.44
C SER A 141 7.67 8.63 12.82
N GLY A 142 6.65 8.63 13.66
CA GLY A 142 5.25 8.67 13.21
C GLY A 142 4.91 9.92 12.37
N SER A 143 5.54 11.06 12.65
CA SER A 143 5.36 12.29 11.86
C SER A 143 5.82 12.13 10.41
N SER A 144 6.92 11.41 10.18
CA SER A 144 7.41 11.10 8.82
C SER A 144 6.42 10.27 8.01
N VAL A 145 5.71 9.34 8.66
CA VAL A 145 4.67 8.52 8.02
C VAL A 145 3.48 9.38 7.62
N VAL A 146 3.02 10.25 8.52
CA VAL A 146 1.88 11.14 8.26
C VAL A 146 2.19 12.12 7.14
N ILE A 147 3.34 12.80 7.18
CA ILE A 147 3.72 13.77 6.15
C ILE A 147 3.87 13.10 4.79
N GLY A 148 4.56 11.96 4.73
CA GLY A 148 4.69 11.19 3.48
C GLY A 148 3.33 10.75 2.93
N GLY A 149 2.45 10.28 3.81
CA GLY A 149 1.08 9.90 3.46
C GLY A 149 0.26 11.05 2.89
N LEU A 150 0.28 12.22 3.52
CA LEU A 150 -0.43 13.41 3.06
C LEU A 150 0.09 13.89 1.70
N ILE A 151 1.40 13.94 1.51
CA ILE A 151 2.00 14.33 0.22
C ILE A 151 1.56 13.34 -0.88
N GLY A 152 1.60 12.04 -0.61
CA GLY A 152 1.15 11.02 -1.57
C GLY A 152 -0.32 11.16 -1.94
N LEU A 153 -1.22 11.45 -0.98
CA LEU A 153 -2.65 11.71 -1.25
C LEU A 153 -2.86 12.96 -2.09
N VAL A 154 -2.15 14.06 -1.81
CA VAL A 154 -2.26 15.30 -2.60
C VAL A 154 -1.78 15.05 -4.03
N VAL A 155 -0.65 14.38 -4.21
CA VAL A 155 -0.11 14.05 -5.54
C VAL A 155 -1.05 13.10 -6.29
N SER A 156 -1.60 12.08 -5.64
CA SER A 156 -2.56 11.15 -6.25
C SER A 156 -3.85 11.85 -6.70
N ALA A 157 -4.37 12.77 -5.89
CA ALA A 157 -5.54 13.56 -6.26
C ALA A 157 -5.24 14.48 -7.47
N ALA A 158 -4.08 15.13 -7.49
CA ALA A 158 -3.66 15.94 -8.63
C ALA A 158 -3.51 15.12 -9.91
N LEU A 159 -2.87 13.94 -9.84
CA LEU A 159 -2.75 13.03 -10.98
C LEU A 159 -4.10 12.47 -11.42
N GLY A 160 -5.01 12.15 -10.49
CA GLY A 160 -6.38 11.74 -10.79
C GLY A 160 -7.15 12.82 -11.57
N LEU A 161 -7.01 14.09 -11.20
CA LEU A 161 -7.59 15.21 -11.93
C LEU A 161 -6.99 15.38 -13.34
N VAL A 162 -5.68 15.16 -13.48
CA VAL A 162 -5.01 15.19 -14.80
C VAL A 162 -5.54 14.05 -15.67
N VAL A 163 -5.66 12.84 -15.15
CA VAL A 163 -6.21 11.68 -15.89
C VAL A 163 -7.67 11.95 -16.29
N PHE A 164 -8.47 12.51 -15.39
CA PHE A 164 -9.87 12.87 -15.68
C PHE A 164 -10.00 13.90 -16.80
N LYS A 165 -9.18 14.97 -16.79
CA LYS A 165 -9.25 16.07 -17.75
C LYS A 165 -8.55 15.80 -19.09
N ALA A 166 -7.38 15.14 -19.03
CA ALA A 166 -6.51 15.00 -20.21
C ALA A 166 -6.74 13.69 -21.00
N GLY A 167 -7.64 12.82 -20.52
CA GLY A 167 -7.74 11.46 -21.05
C GLY A 167 -6.42 10.68 -20.82
N SER A 168 -6.35 9.43 -21.23
CA SER A 168 -5.31 8.45 -20.90
C SER A 168 -3.91 8.73 -21.51
N ARG A 169 -3.37 9.93 -21.40
CA ARG A 169 -2.01 10.26 -21.89
C ARG A 169 -0.90 9.80 -20.94
N ILE A 170 -1.24 9.45 -19.69
CA ILE A 170 -0.27 8.94 -18.72
C ILE A 170 -0.12 7.43 -18.91
N ASN A 171 1.11 6.95 -18.97
CA ASN A 171 1.40 5.51 -19.02
C ASN A 171 1.19 4.87 -17.64
N LEU A 172 -0.08 4.70 -17.27
CA LEU A 172 -0.48 4.10 -15.99
C LEU A 172 0.12 2.70 -15.82
N LYS A 173 0.29 1.93 -16.90
CA LYS A 173 0.88 0.59 -16.83
C LYS A 173 2.33 0.64 -16.35
N ALA A 174 3.13 1.57 -16.87
CA ALA A 174 4.52 1.73 -16.41
C ALA A 174 4.56 2.19 -14.94
N PHE A 175 3.71 3.14 -14.56
CA PHE A 175 3.59 3.61 -13.18
C PHE A 175 3.26 2.46 -12.22
N PHE A 176 2.20 1.68 -12.49
CA PHE A 176 1.81 0.57 -11.63
C PHE A 176 2.85 -0.55 -11.58
N ASN A 177 3.59 -0.80 -12.66
CA ASN A 177 4.67 -1.78 -12.64
C ASN A 177 5.85 -1.34 -11.75
N VAL A 178 6.25 -0.08 -11.83
CA VAL A 178 7.34 0.46 -11.00
C VAL A 178 6.95 0.48 -9.53
N THR A 179 5.77 1.02 -9.22
CA THR A 179 5.29 1.06 -7.83
C THR A 179 5.06 -0.34 -7.25
N ALA A 180 4.60 -1.31 -8.06
CA ALA A 180 4.46 -2.69 -7.63
C ALA A 180 5.80 -3.29 -7.17
N ILE A 181 6.89 -3.09 -7.94
CA ILE A 181 8.21 -3.60 -7.55
C ILE A 181 8.68 -2.94 -6.25
N LEU A 182 8.51 -1.62 -6.10
CA LEU A 182 8.90 -0.92 -4.88
C LEU A 182 8.07 -1.39 -3.66
N LEU A 183 6.79 -1.65 -3.84
CA LEU A 183 5.93 -2.19 -2.78
C LEU A 183 6.22 -3.67 -2.46
N LEU A 184 6.70 -4.47 -3.42
CA LEU A 184 7.19 -5.82 -3.13
C LEU A 184 8.47 -5.79 -2.28
N LEU A 185 9.36 -4.81 -2.50
CA LEU A 185 10.54 -4.60 -1.65
C LEU A 185 10.12 -4.16 -0.23
N PHE A 186 9.13 -3.28 -0.11
CA PHE A 186 8.54 -2.91 1.17
C PHE A 186 7.90 -4.11 1.87
N ALA A 187 7.11 -4.92 1.16
CA ALA A 187 6.51 -6.14 1.71
C ALA A 187 7.57 -7.16 2.19
N ALA A 188 8.71 -7.25 1.51
CA ALA A 188 9.83 -8.05 1.97
C ALA A 188 10.43 -7.50 3.28
N GLY A 189 10.49 -6.18 3.45
CA GLY A 189 10.84 -5.54 4.72
C GLY A 189 9.88 -5.95 5.85
N LEU A 190 8.56 -5.93 5.58
CA LEU A 190 7.55 -6.37 6.52
C LEU A 190 7.66 -7.86 6.86
N ALA A 191 8.04 -8.73 5.91
CA ALA A 191 8.31 -10.13 6.18
C ALA A 191 9.48 -10.29 7.18
N GLY A 192 10.55 -9.54 6.99
CA GLY A 192 11.67 -9.48 7.93
C GLY A 192 11.27 -8.96 9.32
N LYS A 193 10.43 -7.91 9.36
CA LYS A 193 9.88 -7.35 10.61
C LYS A 193 9.01 -8.38 11.33
N ALA A 194 8.10 -9.05 10.64
CA ALA A 194 7.21 -10.05 11.22
C ALA A 194 7.98 -11.19 11.90
N VAL A 195 9.05 -11.66 11.26
CA VAL A 195 9.91 -12.71 11.83
C VAL A 195 10.68 -12.19 13.05
N HIS A 196 11.14 -10.94 13.02
CA HIS A 196 11.80 -10.29 14.16
C HIS A 196 10.87 -10.21 15.38
N GLU A 197 9.64 -9.71 15.21
CA GLU A 197 8.65 -9.60 16.29
C GLU A 197 8.25 -10.97 16.84
N LEU A 198 8.06 -11.95 15.96
CA LEU A 198 7.77 -13.33 16.40
C LEU A 198 8.90 -13.90 17.24
N ARG A 199 10.15 -13.68 16.84
CA ARG A 199 11.33 -14.10 17.59
C ARG A 199 11.35 -13.48 18.99
N GLU A 200 11.12 -12.17 19.09
CA GLU A 200 11.08 -11.47 20.39
C GLU A 200 9.93 -11.97 21.26
N LEU A 201 8.75 -12.20 20.67
CA LEU A 201 7.57 -12.69 21.37
C LEU A 201 7.84 -14.06 22.05
N ILE A 202 8.53 -14.97 21.35
CA ILE A 202 8.87 -16.31 21.89
C ILE A 202 10.11 -16.31 22.78
N GLY A 203 10.80 -15.15 22.93
CA GLY A 203 12.01 -15.03 23.75
C GLY A 203 13.23 -15.78 23.20
N TRP A 204 13.33 -15.94 21.89
CA TRP A 204 14.49 -16.58 21.26
C TRP A 204 15.64 -15.60 21.12
N GLU A 205 16.58 -15.60 22.07
CA GLU A 205 17.64 -14.59 22.19
C GLU A 205 19.04 -15.09 21.79
N THR A 206 19.24 -16.40 21.59
CA THR A 206 20.56 -16.97 21.34
C THR A 206 20.59 -17.83 20.09
N GLY A 207 21.72 -17.81 19.38
CA GLY A 207 21.93 -18.65 18.20
C GLY A 207 22.51 -17.90 17.01
N LEU A 208 23.06 -18.63 16.04
CA LEU A 208 23.71 -18.09 14.85
C LEU A 208 22.78 -17.18 13.99
N LEU A 209 21.50 -17.49 13.96
CA LEU A 209 20.50 -16.77 13.17
C LEU A 209 20.16 -15.39 13.78
N ILE A 210 20.44 -15.20 15.08
CA ILE A 210 20.15 -13.96 15.80
C ILE A 210 21.34 -12.99 15.73
N THR A 211 22.54 -13.50 15.43
CA THR A 211 23.70 -12.62 15.27
C THR A 211 23.50 -11.67 14.08
N PRO A 212 24.01 -10.44 14.16
CA PRO A 212 23.93 -9.50 13.05
C PRO A 212 24.56 -10.08 11.78
N ALA A 213 23.90 -9.89 10.64
CA ALA A 213 24.46 -10.21 9.33
C ALA A 213 25.57 -9.24 8.95
N TRP A 214 25.41 -7.98 9.32
CA TRP A 214 26.41 -6.90 9.24
C TRP A 214 26.13 -5.86 10.32
N THR A 215 27.11 -4.99 10.58
CA THR A 215 26.94 -3.86 11.50
C THR A 215 27.59 -2.63 10.89
N ILE A 216 26.79 -1.60 10.64
CA ILE A 216 27.23 -0.30 10.11
C ILE A 216 27.01 0.75 11.18
N THR A 217 28.11 1.30 11.71
CA THR A 217 28.09 2.22 12.86
C THR A 217 28.09 3.69 12.47
N SER A 218 28.46 4.03 11.23
CA SER A 218 28.59 5.43 10.79
C SER A 218 28.22 5.61 9.33
N GLY A 219 27.94 6.86 8.93
CA GLY A 219 27.60 7.24 7.57
C GLY A 219 26.11 7.16 7.25
N ALA A 220 25.74 7.46 6.01
CA ALA A 220 24.34 7.55 5.56
C ALA A 220 23.53 6.26 5.71
N TRP A 221 24.18 5.10 5.77
CA TRP A 221 23.58 3.76 5.87
C TRP A 221 23.41 3.28 7.33
N SER A 222 23.91 4.05 8.30
CA SER A 222 23.79 3.76 9.73
C SER A 222 22.59 4.46 10.34
N ALA A 223 22.23 4.12 11.58
CA ALA A 223 21.15 4.77 12.33
C ALA A 223 21.36 6.29 12.49
N SER A 224 22.57 6.79 12.37
CA SER A 224 22.91 8.23 12.35
C SER A 224 22.72 8.89 10.98
N GLY A 225 22.34 8.14 9.94
CA GLY A 225 22.19 8.63 8.56
C GLY A 225 20.95 9.52 8.31
N GLY A 226 20.16 9.82 9.34
CA GLY A 226 19.04 10.76 9.29
C GLY A 226 17.96 10.34 8.28
N THR A 227 17.45 11.32 7.54
CA THR A 227 16.32 11.13 6.58
C THR A 227 16.60 10.07 5.51
N PHE A 228 17.86 9.94 5.05
CA PHE A 228 18.22 8.92 4.07
C PHE A 228 18.09 7.50 4.64
N TYR A 229 18.61 7.27 5.85
CA TYR A 229 18.46 6.00 6.54
C TYR A 229 16.98 5.65 6.77
N ASP A 230 16.19 6.62 7.25
CA ASP A 230 14.75 6.44 7.48
C ASP A 230 14.00 6.11 6.18
N PHE A 231 14.41 6.71 5.06
CA PHE A 231 13.86 6.40 3.76
C PHE A 231 14.18 4.96 3.33
N MET A 232 15.45 4.56 3.43
CA MET A 232 15.90 3.21 3.08
C MET A 232 15.29 2.15 3.99
N LYS A 233 15.20 2.45 5.29
CA LYS A 233 14.56 1.59 6.28
C LYS A 233 13.06 1.42 5.97
N GLY A 234 12.35 2.52 5.77
CA GLY A 234 10.92 2.50 5.53
C GLY A 234 10.52 1.89 4.19
N LEU A 235 11.32 2.01 3.14
CA LEU A 235 10.96 1.53 1.80
C LEU A 235 11.50 0.13 1.50
N PHE A 236 12.73 -0.15 1.92
CA PHE A 236 13.42 -1.41 1.58
C PHE A 236 13.59 -2.34 2.79
N GLY A 237 13.10 -1.97 3.96
CA GLY A 237 13.34 -2.73 5.19
C GLY A 237 14.81 -2.72 5.61
N TRP A 238 15.60 -1.71 5.18
CA TRP A 238 17.03 -1.62 5.49
C TRP A 238 17.28 -1.42 6.98
N HIS A 239 18.24 -2.16 7.53
CA HIS A 239 18.72 -1.97 8.90
C HIS A 239 20.24 -1.93 8.95
N ALA A 240 20.77 -1.04 9.81
CA ALA A 240 22.20 -0.89 10.00
C ALA A 240 22.86 -2.12 10.66
N SER A 241 22.10 -2.86 11.45
CA SER A 241 22.52 -4.10 12.11
C SER A 241 21.39 -5.11 12.15
N PRO A 242 21.00 -5.70 10.98
CA PRO A 242 19.91 -6.66 10.92
C PRO A 242 20.38 -8.04 11.34
N GLU A 243 19.51 -8.78 12.01
CA GLU A 243 19.72 -10.20 12.30
C GLU A 243 19.74 -11.03 11.00
N ARG A 244 20.53 -12.09 10.97
CA ARG A 244 20.57 -13.01 9.82
C ARG A 244 19.20 -13.62 9.53
N LEU A 245 18.42 -13.91 10.57
CA LEU A 245 17.05 -14.40 10.43
C LEU A 245 16.15 -13.42 9.69
N ARG A 246 16.22 -12.12 10.04
CA ARG A 246 15.48 -11.03 9.36
C ARG A 246 15.87 -10.91 7.89
N VAL A 247 17.17 -10.96 7.60
CA VAL A 247 17.69 -10.92 6.22
C VAL A 247 17.27 -12.17 5.45
N GLY A 248 17.33 -13.34 6.08
CA GLY A 248 16.84 -14.58 5.49
C GLY A 248 15.37 -14.51 5.11
N ALA A 249 14.51 -14.08 6.03
CA ALA A 249 13.06 -13.90 5.77
C ALA A 249 12.78 -12.95 4.63
N TYR A 250 13.53 -11.82 4.55
CA TYR A 250 13.44 -10.86 3.45
C TYR A 250 13.64 -11.54 2.09
N PHE A 251 14.73 -12.29 1.91
CA PHE A 251 15.04 -12.93 0.63
C PHE A 251 14.17 -14.17 0.34
N VAL A 252 13.82 -14.96 1.37
CA VAL A 252 12.90 -16.10 1.22
C VAL A 252 11.54 -15.65 0.72
N TYR A 253 11.08 -14.48 1.14
CA TYR A 253 9.85 -13.87 0.60
C TYR A 253 10.09 -13.24 -0.79
N LEU A 254 11.09 -12.38 -0.93
CA LEU A 254 11.29 -11.55 -2.12
C LEU A 254 11.56 -12.35 -3.38
N ILE A 255 12.44 -13.35 -3.30
CA ILE A 255 12.88 -14.11 -4.49
C ILE A 255 11.71 -14.86 -5.16
N PRO A 256 10.91 -15.69 -4.47
CA PRO A 256 9.79 -16.39 -5.07
C PRO A 256 8.72 -15.44 -5.62
N VAL A 257 8.45 -14.34 -4.89
CA VAL A 257 7.43 -13.38 -5.29
C VAL A 257 7.85 -12.61 -6.54
N LEU A 258 9.11 -12.16 -6.65
CA LEU A 258 9.62 -11.54 -7.86
C LEU A 258 9.64 -12.49 -9.06
N ILE A 259 10.08 -13.75 -8.86
CA ILE A 259 10.04 -14.77 -9.92
C ILE A 259 8.61 -14.95 -10.44
N SER A 260 7.64 -15.11 -9.53
CA SER A 260 6.22 -15.26 -9.87
C SER A 260 5.69 -14.01 -10.56
N TYR A 261 6.08 -12.82 -10.09
CA TYR A 261 5.70 -11.56 -10.69
C TYR A 261 6.20 -11.43 -12.14
N PHE A 262 7.46 -11.74 -12.42
CA PHE A 262 8.01 -11.64 -13.77
C PHE A 262 7.56 -12.78 -14.70
N LYS A 263 7.31 -13.99 -14.17
CA LYS A 263 6.75 -15.10 -14.95
C LYS A 263 5.36 -14.78 -15.45
N SER A 264 4.47 -14.33 -14.59
CA SER A 264 3.13 -13.86 -14.95
C SER A 264 3.16 -12.74 -16.03
N SER A 265 4.24 -11.94 -16.08
CA SER A 265 4.45 -10.92 -17.13
C SER A 265 4.75 -11.49 -18.50
N LYS A 266 5.40 -12.64 -18.58
CA LYS A 266 5.74 -13.28 -19.86
C LYS A 266 4.53 -13.97 -20.47
N ASP A 267 3.76 -14.67 -19.63
CA ASP A 267 2.56 -15.39 -20.06
C ASP A 267 1.51 -14.44 -20.66
N GLU A 268 1.36 -13.24 -20.05
CA GLU A 268 0.46 -12.20 -20.57
C GLU A 268 0.88 -11.64 -21.94
N LYS A 269 2.19 -11.55 -22.22
CA LYS A 269 2.68 -11.08 -23.52
C LYS A 269 2.49 -12.12 -24.63
N GLN A 270 2.55 -13.41 -24.31
CA GLN A 270 2.35 -14.50 -25.28
C GLN A 270 0.88 -14.69 -25.67
N LEU A 271 -0.08 -14.31 -24.80
CA LEU A 271 -1.52 -14.37 -25.09
C LEU A 271 -2.00 -13.22 -25.98
N VAL A 272 -1.19 -12.19 -26.20
CA VAL A 272 -1.52 -10.96 -26.95
C VAL A 272 -0.76 -10.87 -28.28
N SER A 273 0.22 -11.75 -28.51
CA SER A 273 0.94 -11.91 -29.77
C SER A 273 0.29 -12.97 -30.67
#